data_f23046b3514537007ac6c283350acf6f
#
_entry.id   f23046b3514537007ac6c283350acf6f
#
_cell.length_a   1.000
_cell.length_b   1.000
_cell.length_c   1.000
_cell.angle_alpha   90.00
_cell.angle_beta   90.00
_cell.angle_gamma   90.00
#
_symmetry.space_group_name_H-M   'P 1'
#
loop_
_entity.id
_entity.type
_entity.pdbx_description
1 polymer ?
#
loop_
_entity_poly.entity_id
_entity_poly.type
_entity_poly.pdbx_seq_one_letter_code
_entity_poly.pdbx_strand_id
1 'polypeptide(L)'
;AASDVYKRQRYNSEGGDRPQRSYGNNAGGDRPYRPRYNSEGGDRPQRSYGNNAGGDRPYRPRYNGEGGDRPQRPYGNRDSYSRPIRRTADYDPNAKYSKKKQIEYKEQFVDPNEPIRLNKFLANAGVCSRREADEFITAGVVSVNGEVVTELGTKIKRGDEVKFHDQAVSIERKIYVLLNKPKDTVTTSDDPQARRTVMDLVKGACSERIYPVGRLDRNTTGVLLLTNDGDLASKLTHPKYLKKKIYHVHLDKNLTKADMEQIAAGIQLDDGEIQADAISYTDDFKKDEVGIEIHSGKNRIVRRIFESLGYKVVKLDRVFFAGLTKKGLRRGEWRYLTEQEVNFLRMGSFE
;
A
#
# COMPACT_ATOMS: atom_id res chain seq x y z
N ALA A 1 0.81 7.61 -14.43
CA ALA A 1 1.91 7.63 -13.48
C ALA A 1 1.49 8.24 -12.14
N ALA A 2 2.26 9.21 -11.55
CA ALA A 2 1.98 9.75 -10.22
C ALA A 2 0.57 10.38 -10.09
N SER A 3 0.11 11.11 -11.13
CA SER A 3 -1.23 11.69 -11.17
C SER A 3 -2.36 10.66 -11.17
N ASP A 4 -2.15 9.51 -11.80
CA ASP A 4 -3.18 8.47 -11.92
C ASP A 4 -3.43 7.77 -10.59
N VAL A 5 -2.38 7.54 -9.80
CA VAL A 5 -2.49 6.98 -8.45
C VAL A 5 -3.26 7.93 -7.55
N TYR A 6 -2.99 9.22 -7.64
CA TYR A 6 -3.71 10.25 -6.88
C TYR A 6 -5.17 10.36 -7.31
N LYS A 7 -5.46 10.47 -8.61
CA LYS A 7 -6.83 10.54 -9.14
C LYS A 7 -7.67 9.34 -8.70
N ARG A 8 -7.13 8.12 -8.79
CA ARG A 8 -7.82 6.90 -8.33
C ARG A 8 -8.12 6.88 -6.84
N GLN A 9 -7.29 7.52 -6.00
CA GLN A 9 -7.53 7.59 -4.56
C GLN A 9 -8.54 8.67 -4.16
N ARG A 10 -8.61 9.79 -4.90
CA ARG A 10 -9.57 10.87 -4.66
C ARG A 10 -11.01 10.43 -4.87
N TYR A 11 -11.31 9.68 -5.94
CA TYR A 11 -12.65 9.17 -6.23
C TYR A 11 -13.22 8.25 -5.13
N ASN A 12 -12.37 7.63 -4.32
CA ASN A 12 -12.81 6.75 -3.23
C ASN A 12 -12.91 7.44 -1.86
N SER A 13 -12.47 8.71 -1.74
CA SER A 13 -12.50 9.44 -0.47
C SER A 13 -13.63 10.47 -0.36
N GLU A 14 -14.26 10.85 -1.47
CA GLU A 14 -15.38 11.82 -1.49
C GLU A 14 -16.77 11.20 -1.30
N GLY A 15 -16.86 9.87 -1.13
CA GLY A 15 -18.12 9.13 -0.92
C GLY A 15 -18.55 9.01 0.54
N GLY A 16 -18.50 10.08 1.37
CA GLY A 16 -18.82 9.88 2.77
C GLY A 16 -19.06 11.11 3.64
N ASP A 17 -19.82 12.08 3.18
CA ASP A 17 -20.51 13.01 4.09
C ASP A 17 -21.94 13.25 3.57
N ARG A 18 -22.81 12.27 3.81
CA ARG A 18 -24.25 12.54 3.93
C ARG A 18 -24.54 12.65 5.43
N PRO A 19 -25.03 13.78 5.92
CA PRO A 19 -25.45 13.89 7.31
C PRO A 19 -26.56 12.87 7.57
N GLN A 20 -26.36 11.99 8.55
CA GLN A 20 -27.39 11.12 9.09
C GLN A 20 -28.53 11.99 9.61
N ARG A 21 -29.69 11.86 8.99
CA ARG A 21 -30.92 12.40 9.57
C ARG A 21 -31.25 11.56 10.80
N SER A 22 -31.09 12.16 11.96
CA SER A 22 -31.57 11.69 13.22
C SER A 22 -33.11 11.57 13.14
N TYR A 23 -33.63 10.37 13.33
CA TYR A 23 -35.05 10.15 13.66
C TYR A 23 -35.27 10.48 15.12
N GLY A 24 -35.64 11.71 15.39
CA GLY A 24 -36.19 12.10 16.67
C GLY A 24 -37.71 11.89 16.66
N ASN A 25 -38.21 10.94 17.46
CA ASN A 25 -39.62 10.88 17.87
C ASN A 25 -39.97 12.17 18.62
N ASN A 26 -40.95 12.91 18.15
CA ASN A 26 -41.70 13.76 19.03
C ASN A 26 -43.17 13.90 18.57
N ALA A 27 -44.08 13.72 19.52
CA ALA A 27 -45.50 13.73 19.37
C ALA A 27 -46.06 15.15 19.32
N GLY A 28 -47.16 15.33 18.56
CA GLY A 28 -48.22 16.27 18.80
C GLY A 28 -47.95 17.75 18.47
N GLY A 29 -48.66 18.29 17.48
CA GLY A 29 -48.76 19.73 17.28
C GLY A 29 -49.30 20.10 15.89
N ASP A 30 -50.50 20.62 15.88
CA ASP A 30 -51.37 21.14 14.84
C ASP A 30 -50.78 21.58 13.53
N ARG A 31 -51.36 21.08 12.43
CA ARG A 31 -51.13 21.55 11.04
C ARG A 31 -52.15 22.62 10.69
N PRO A 32 -51.78 23.80 10.25
CA PRO A 32 -52.70 24.71 9.57
C PRO A 32 -52.92 24.25 8.11
N TYR A 33 -54.21 24.25 7.77
CA TYR A 33 -54.82 23.98 6.48
C TYR A 33 -54.23 24.89 5.37
N ARG A 34 -53.87 24.34 4.23
CA ARG A 34 -53.65 25.10 2.99
C ARG A 34 -54.64 24.63 1.96
N PRO A 35 -55.36 25.57 1.28
CA PRO A 35 -56.41 25.26 0.31
C PRO A 35 -55.83 24.70 -1.01
N ARG A 36 -56.58 23.75 -1.58
CA ARG A 36 -56.44 23.25 -2.92
C ARG A 36 -56.88 24.31 -3.89
N TYR A 37 -56.03 24.68 -4.86
CA TYR A 37 -56.45 25.32 -6.08
C TYR A 37 -56.65 24.26 -7.15
N ASN A 38 -57.90 24.14 -7.65
CA ASN A 38 -58.20 23.49 -8.93
C ASN A 38 -57.85 24.47 -10.04
N SER A 39 -57.15 24.02 -11.06
CA SER A 39 -57.20 24.63 -12.38
C SER A 39 -57.20 23.52 -13.44
N GLU A 40 -58.23 23.65 -14.27
CA GLU A 40 -58.62 22.82 -15.39
C GLU A 40 -57.60 22.86 -16.55
N GLY A 41 -57.56 21.75 -17.31
CA GLY A 41 -57.44 21.76 -18.78
C GLY A 41 -56.05 22.00 -19.37
N GLY A 42 -55.46 20.96 -19.95
CA GLY A 42 -54.31 21.07 -20.83
C GLY A 42 -53.92 19.71 -21.38
N ASP A 43 -54.29 19.51 -22.65
CA ASP A 43 -54.15 18.30 -23.45
C ASP A 43 -52.80 17.61 -23.40
N ARG A 44 -52.84 16.30 -23.18
CA ARG A 44 -51.70 15.41 -23.48
C ARG A 44 -51.88 14.84 -24.91
N PRO A 45 -50.94 15.02 -25.83
CA PRO A 45 -50.99 14.31 -27.09
C PRO A 45 -50.68 12.81 -26.90
N GLN A 46 -51.61 11.98 -27.33
CA GLN A 46 -51.45 10.55 -27.54
C GLN A 46 -50.36 10.29 -28.57
N ARG A 47 -49.40 9.45 -28.23
CA ARG A 47 -48.50 8.86 -29.24
C ARG A 47 -49.15 7.66 -29.87
N SER A 48 -49.57 7.86 -31.12
CA SER A 48 -50.03 6.87 -32.07
C SER A 48 -48.97 5.79 -32.36
N TYR A 49 -49.39 4.53 -32.29
CA TYR A 49 -48.66 3.40 -32.86
C TYR A 49 -48.82 3.46 -34.37
N GLY A 50 -47.79 3.81 -35.10
CA GLY A 50 -47.71 3.73 -36.57
C GLY A 50 -47.07 2.41 -37.00
N ASN A 51 -47.86 1.49 -37.51
CA ASN A 51 -47.39 0.44 -38.42
C ASN A 51 -46.75 1.09 -39.64
N ASN A 52 -45.54 0.69 -40.01
CA ASN A 52 -45.15 0.73 -41.39
C ASN A 52 -44.27 -0.41 -41.81
N ALA A 53 -44.67 -1.02 -42.88
CA ALA A 53 -44.14 -2.20 -43.53
C ALA A 53 -42.95 -1.85 -44.43
N GLY A 54 -42.14 -2.89 -44.71
CA GLY A 54 -41.42 -3.00 -45.99
C GLY A 54 -39.95 -2.66 -45.96
N GLY A 55 -39.11 -3.67 -46.00
CA GLY A 55 -37.69 -3.57 -46.28
C GLY A 55 -37.09 -4.98 -46.42
N ASP A 56 -36.95 -5.38 -47.67
CA ASP A 56 -36.53 -6.71 -48.15
C ASP A 56 -35.27 -7.24 -47.46
N ARG A 57 -35.38 -8.44 -46.90
CA ARG A 57 -34.23 -9.33 -46.62
C ARG A 57 -34.24 -10.45 -47.64
N PRO A 58 -33.14 -10.75 -48.33
CA PRO A 58 -33.09 -11.80 -49.31
C PRO A 58 -33.27 -13.17 -48.67
N TYR A 59 -34.22 -13.93 -49.23
CA TYR A 59 -34.58 -15.31 -48.92
C TYR A 59 -33.40 -16.26 -49.20
N ARG A 60 -32.98 -17.05 -48.24
CA ARG A 60 -32.12 -18.16 -48.46
C ARG A 60 -33.02 -19.41 -48.68
N PRO A 61 -32.87 -20.13 -49.79
CA PRO A 61 -33.67 -21.31 -50.04
C PRO A 61 -33.33 -22.45 -49.08
N ARG A 62 -34.34 -23.07 -48.47
CA ARG A 62 -34.23 -24.37 -47.81
C ARG A 62 -34.12 -25.44 -48.92
N TYR A 63 -32.98 -26.11 -48.92
CA TYR A 63 -32.81 -27.34 -49.67
C TYR A 63 -33.41 -28.47 -48.84
N ASN A 64 -34.53 -29.05 -49.31
CA ASN A 64 -34.95 -30.38 -48.94
C ASN A 64 -34.17 -31.36 -49.81
N GLY A 65 -33.30 -32.15 -49.19
CA GLY A 65 -32.60 -33.24 -49.86
C GLY A 65 -32.76 -34.49 -48.99
N GLU A 66 -33.40 -35.43 -49.56
CA GLU A 66 -33.60 -36.80 -49.04
C GLU A 66 -32.28 -37.54 -48.82
N GLY A 67 -32.25 -38.39 -47.80
CA GLY A 67 -31.55 -39.63 -47.64
C GLY A 67 -30.12 -39.72 -48.15
N GLY A 68 -29.16 -39.61 -47.27
CA GLY A 68 -27.80 -40.03 -47.51
C GLY A 68 -27.08 -40.31 -46.22
N ASP A 69 -26.62 -41.53 -46.07
CA ASP A 69 -25.89 -42.07 -44.94
C ASP A 69 -24.86 -41.11 -44.38
N ARG A 70 -25.01 -40.71 -43.12
CA ARG A 70 -23.95 -40.05 -42.37
C ARG A 70 -22.97 -41.10 -41.90
N PRO A 71 -21.71 -41.07 -42.32
CA PRO A 71 -20.71 -41.91 -41.71
C PRO A 71 -20.57 -41.53 -40.24
N GLN A 72 -20.75 -42.52 -39.36
CA GLN A 72 -20.46 -42.40 -37.94
C GLN A 72 -19.00 -41.99 -37.78
N ARG A 73 -18.80 -40.79 -37.20
CA ARG A 73 -17.48 -40.38 -36.75
C ARG A 73 -17.05 -41.27 -35.59
N PRO A 74 -15.89 -41.90 -35.65
CA PRO A 74 -15.37 -42.66 -34.52
C PRO A 74 -15.22 -41.72 -33.31
N TYR A 75 -15.63 -42.23 -32.14
CA TYR A 75 -15.31 -41.61 -30.86
C TYR A 75 -13.80 -41.58 -30.70
N GLY A 76 -13.17 -40.56 -31.26
CA GLY A 76 -11.79 -40.23 -31.03
C GLY A 76 -11.69 -39.55 -29.66
N ASN A 77 -10.81 -40.07 -28.82
CA ASN A 77 -10.33 -39.47 -27.59
C ASN A 77 -10.31 -37.97 -27.70
N ARG A 78 -11.03 -37.27 -26.82
CA ARG A 78 -10.79 -35.88 -26.54
C ARG A 78 -9.45 -35.79 -25.79
N ASP A 79 -8.37 -35.84 -26.55
CA ASP A 79 -7.12 -35.28 -26.07
C ASP A 79 -7.40 -33.82 -25.76
N SER A 80 -7.49 -33.52 -24.48
CA SER A 80 -7.52 -32.16 -23.98
C SER A 80 -6.28 -31.48 -24.52
N TYR A 81 -6.45 -30.64 -25.54
CA TYR A 81 -5.40 -29.68 -25.95
C TYR A 81 -5.21 -28.77 -24.75
N SER A 82 -4.35 -29.18 -23.84
CA SER A 82 -3.76 -28.33 -22.84
C SER A 82 -3.01 -27.24 -23.60
N ARG A 83 -3.54 -26.01 -23.56
CA ARG A 83 -2.83 -24.85 -24.08
C ARG A 83 -1.42 -24.89 -23.51
N PRO A 84 -0.38 -24.78 -24.33
CA PRO A 84 0.99 -24.79 -23.81
C PRO A 84 1.09 -23.70 -22.77
N ILE A 85 1.33 -24.09 -21.52
CA ILE A 85 1.59 -23.16 -20.43
C ILE A 85 2.84 -22.39 -20.82
N ARG A 86 2.74 -21.10 -21.07
CA ARG A 86 3.91 -20.24 -21.32
C ARG A 86 4.79 -20.33 -20.08
N ARG A 87 5.87 -21.09 -20.19
CA ARG A 87 6.91 -21.17 -19.18
C ARG A 87 7.60 -19.82 -19.11
N THR A 88 7.56 -19.19 -17.95
CA THR A 88 8.36 -17.97 -17.68
C THR A 88 9.82 -18.35 -17.51
N ALA A 89 10.73 -17.39 -17.65
CA ALA A 89 12.19 -17.60 -17.49
C ALA A 89 12.55 -18.22 -16.12
N ASP A 90 11.67 -18.09 -15.13
CA ASP A 90 11.82 -18.64 -13.78
C ASP A 90 11.22 -20.04 -13.60
N TYR A 91 10.84 -20.73 -14.68
CA TYR A 91 10.27 -22.08 -14.58
C TYR A 91 11.34 -23.11 -14.27
N ASP A 92 11.31 -23.67 -13.08
CA ASP A 92 12.12 -24.82 -12.68
C ASP A 92 11.32 -26.12 -12.91
N PRO A 93 11.69 -26.98 -13.87
CA PRO A 93 11.00 -28.23 -14.13
C PRO A 93 11.08 -29.24 -12.99
N ASN A 94 12.06 -29.09 -12.08
CA ASN A 94 12.26 -29.95 -10.92
C ASN A 94 11.55 -29.42 -9.66
N ALA A 95 10.93 -28.25 -9.75
CA ALA A 95 10.23 -27.66 -8.63
C ALA A 95 8.96 -28.46 -8.29
N LYS A 96 8.97 -29.13 -7.14
CA LYS A 96 7.85 -29.93 -6.62
C LYS A 96 6.61 -29.11 -6.31
N TYR A 97 6.75 -27.77 -6.14
CA TYR A 97 5.67 -26.87 -5.75
C TYR A 97 5.68 -25.59 -6.60
N SER A 98 4.50 -24.93 -6.71
CA SER A 98 4.43 -23.60 -7.34
C SER A 98 5.37 -22.61 -6.66
N LYS A 99 5.85 -21.58 -7.37
CA LYS A 99 6.76 -20.54 -6.83
C LYS A 99 6.20 -19.94 -5.52
N LYS A 100 4.88 -19.75 -5.43
CA LYS A 100 4.21 -19.30 -4.20
C LYS A 100 4.45 -20.26 -3.03
N LYS A 101 4.19 -21.56 -3.24
CA LYS A 101 4.44 -22.59 -2.21
C LYS A 101 5.91 -22.78 -1.87
N GLN A 102 6.82 -22.55 -2.83
CA GLN A 102 8.26 -22.59 -2.56
C GLN A 102 8.69 -21.42 -1.67
N ILE A 103 8.10 -20.23 -1.86
CA ILE A 103 8.36 -19.07 -1.01
C ILE A 103 7.81 -19.32 0.39
N GLU A 104 6.56 -19.75 0.52
CA GLU A 104 5.94 -20.13 1.80
C GLU A 104 6.77 -21.22 2.50
N TYR A 105 7.22 -22.21 1.75
CA TYR A 105 8.07 -23.29 2.29
C TYR A 105 9.45 -22.78 2.76
N LYS A 106 10.12 -21.90 1.98
CA LYS A 106 11.37 -21.28 2.39
C LYS A 106 11.22 -20.38 3.61
N GLU A 107 10.03 -19.78 3.80
CA GLU A 107 9.76 -18.96 4.98
C GLU A 107 9.46 -19.79 6.23
N GLN A 108 8.80 -20.94 6.07
CA GLN A 108 8.57 -21.90 7.13
C GLN A 108 9.82 -22.70 7.49
N PHE A 109 10.67 -22.97 6.50
CA PHE A 109 11.91 -23.74 6.63
C PHE A 109 13.11 -22.84 6.31
N VAL A 110 13.24 -21.73 7.01
CA VAL A 110 14.51 -21.02 7.06
C VAL A 110 15.53 -21.98 7.67
N ASP A 111 16.69 -22.08 7.02
CA ASP A 111 17.75 -22.97 7.51
C ASP A 111 18.00 -22.70 8.99
N PRO A 112 17.75 -23.66 9.89
CA PRO A 112 17.97 -23.48 11.32
C PRO A 112 19.44 -23.19 11.64
N ASN A 113 20.35 -23.52 10.73
CA ASN A 113 21.79 -23.30 10.87
C ASN A 113 22.23 -21.90 10.37
N GLU A 114 21.35 -21.11 9.71
CA GLU A 114 21.71 -19.75 9.32
C GLU A 114 21.96 -18.87 10.56
N PRO A 115 23.21 -18.38 10.75
CA PRO A 115 23.58 -17.66 11.95
C PRO A 115 22.93 -16.28 11.99
N ILE A 116 22.29 -15.97 13.11
CA ILE A 116 21.66 -14.66 13.39
C ILE A 116 22.48 -13.96 14.47
N ARG A 117 22.70 -12.65 14.34
CA ARG A 117 23.31 -11.88 15.44
C ARG A 117 22.39 -11.86 16.65
N LEU A 118 22.93 -12.07 17.85
CA LEU A 118 22.20 -12.14 19.10
C LEU A 118 21.34 -10.88 19.35
N ASN A 119 21.89 -9.68 19.11
CA ASN A 119 21.13 -8.42 19.22
C ASN A 119 19.93 -8.35 18.26
N LYS A 120 20.08 -8.92 17.03
CA LYS A 120 18.98 -9.02 16.07
C LYS A 120 17.92 -10.01 16.54
N PHE A 121 18.34 -11.12 17.14
CA PHE A 121 17.43 -12.12 17.70
C PHE A 121 16.57 -11.51 18.82
N LEU A 122 17.17 -10.86 19.81
CA LEU A 122 16.47 -10.19 20.93
C LEU A 122 15.48 -9.12 20.42
N ALA A 123 15.90 -8.34 19.42
CA ALA A 123 15.01 -7.35 18.81
C ALA A 123 13.84 -7.99 18.05
N ASN A 124 14.04 -9.14 17.38
CA ASN A 124 13.00 -9.89 16.68
C ASN A 124 12.06 -10.63 17.62
N ALA A 125 12.51 -10.88 18.85
CA ALA A 125 11.74 -11.45 19.94
C ALA A 125 10.94 -10.38 20.73
N GLY A 126 10.98 -9.12 20.29
CA GLY A 126 10.22 -8.03 20.91
C GLY A 126 10.76 -7.51 22.24
N VAL A 127 11.86 -8.08 22.76
CA VAL A 127 12.42 -7.73 24.07
C VAL A 127 12.83 -6.26 24.12
N CYS A 128 13.58 -5.79 23.10
CA CYS A 128 14.18 -4.45 23.10
C CYS A 128 14.57 -4.01 21.70
N SER A 129 15.14 -2.80 21.54
CA SER A 129 15.80 -2.40 20.29
C SER A 129 17.17 -3.10 20.16
N ARG A 130 17.73 -3.12 18.94
CA ARG A 130 19.07 -3.71 18.71
C ARG A 130 20.18 -3.01 19.51
N ARG A 131 20.06 -1.69 19.77
CA ARG A 131 21.04 -0.93 20.57
C ARG A 131 20.91 -1.28 22.06
N GLU A 132 19.73 -1.29 22.60
CA GLU A 132 19.46 -1.76 23.97
C GLU A 132 19.89 -3.22 24.15
N ALA A 133 19.69 -4.07 23.10
CA ALA A 133 20.18 -5.45 23.14
C ALA A 133 21.72 -5.52 23.28
N ASP A 134 22.44 -4.63 22.60
CA ASP A 134 23.91 -4.54 22.75
C ASP A 134 24.29 -4.15 24.20
N GLU A 135 23.57 -3.24 24.83
CA GLU A 135 23.75 -2.84 26.25
C GLU A 135 23.44 -4.01 27.18
N PHE A 136 22.36 -4.75 26.98
CA PHE A 136 21.99 -5.91 27.79
C PHE A 136 22.98 -7.06 27.62
N ILE A 137 23.50 -7.31 26.43
CA ILE A 137 24.53 -8.30 26.17
C ILE A 137 25.79 -7.93 26.96
N THR A 138 26.24 -6.69 26.86
CA THR A 138 27.42 -6.20 27.58
C THR A 138 27.24 -6.28 29.10
N ALA A 139 26.02 -6.04 29.61
CA ALA A 139 25.67 -6.14 31.01
C ALA A 139 25.60 -7.59 31.52
N GLY A 140 25.71 -8.61 30.65
CA GLY A 140 25.71 -10.03 31.03
C GLY A 140 24.35 -10.60 31.44
N VAL A 141 23.25 -9.96 31.08
CA VAL A 141 21.88 -10.42 31.39
C VAL A 141 21.28 -11.34 30.32
N VAL A 142 22.07 -11.71 29.33
CA VAL A 142 21.70 -12.61 28.24
C VAL A 142 22.52 -13.88 28.28
N SER A 143 21.87 -15.02 28.23
CA SER A 143 22.54 -16.32 28.11
C SER A 143 22.09 -17.09 26.86
N VAL A 144 23.00 -17.87 26.30
CA VAL A 144 22.77 -18.74 25.15
C VAL A 144 23.21 -20.16 25.54
N ASN A 145 22.31 -21.13 25.42
CA ASN A 145 22.54 -22.53 25.83
C ASN A 145 23.08 -22.68 27.27
N GLY A 146 22.69 -21.78 28.18
CA GLY A 146 23.11 -21.77 29.57
C GLY A 146 24.39 -21.00 29.88
N GLU A 147 25.10 -20.49 28.86
CA GLU A 147 26.31 -19.68 29.04
C GLU A 147 25.99 -18.19 28.89
N VAL A 148 26.50 -17.35 29.78
CA VAL A 148 26.33 -15.89 29.72
C VAL A 148 27.19 -15.32 28.58
N VAL A 149 26.59 -14.53 27.71
CA VAL A 149 27.25 -13.88 26.57
C VAL A 149 27.40 -12.39 26.82
N THR A 150 28.63 -11.89 26.80
CA THR A 150 28.95 -10.45 26.96
C THR A 150 29.58 -9.84 25.71
N GLU A 151 29.98 -10.68 24.74
CA GLU A 151 30.63 -10.23 23.50
C GLU A 151 29.62 -9.71 22.46
N LEU A 152 29.87 -8.49 21.98
CA LEU A 152 29.08 -7.89 20.94
C LEU A 152 29.34 -8.55 19.56
N GLY A 153 28.27 -8.67 18.79
CA GLY A 153 28.36 -9.28 17.44
C GLY A 153 28.27 -10.80 17.44
N THR A 154 28.15 -11.44 18.61
CA THR A 154 27.93 -12.89 18.75
C THR A 154 26.79 -13.35 17.84
N LYS A 155 27.02 -14.46 17.17
CA LYS A 155 26.05 -15.10 16.27
C LYS A 155 25.53 -16.37 16.91
N ILE A 156 24.24 -16.58 16.83
CA ILE A 156 23.54 -17.76 17.32
C ILE A 156 22.82 -18.47 16.18
N LYS A 157 22.54 -19.74 16.35
CA LYS A 157 21.66 -20.52 15.47
C LYS A 157 20.21 -20.39 15.95
N ARG A 158 19.27 -20.62 15.07
CA ARG A 158 17.84 -20.56 15.43
C ARG A 158 17.39 -21.60 16.44
N GLY A 159 18.14 -22.71 16.55
CA GLY A 159 17.87 -23.75 17.51
C GLY A 159 18.49 -23.52 18.90
N ASP A 160 19.32 -22.47 19.06
CA ASP A 160 19.92 -22.16 20.33
C ASP A 160 18.88 -21.63 21.33
N GLU A 161 18.95 -22.07 22.58
CA GLU A 161 18.12 -21.55 23.66
C GLU A 161 18.70 -20.22 24.13
N VAL A 162 17.91 -19.13 23.93
CA VAL A 162 18.29 -17.79 24.40
C VAL A 162 17.42 -17.42 25.59
N LYS A 163 18.06 -16.98 26.68
CA LYS A 163 17.36 -16.44 27.83
C LYS A 163 17.76 -14.99 28.07
N PHE A 164 16.79 -14.19 28.47
CA PHE A 164 16.94 -12.81 28.89
C PHE A 164 16.43 -12.71 30.34
N HIS A 165 17.29 -12.31 31.27
CA HIS A 165 17.00 -12.39 32.72
C HIS A 165 16.44 -13.77 33.14
N ASP A 166 17.10 -14.84 32.70
CA ASP A 166 16.73 -16.25 32.95
C ASP A 166 15.37 -16.69 32.34
N GLN A 167 14.70 -15.84 31.60
CA GLN A 167 13.46 -16.18 30.90
C GLN A 167 13.75 -16.55 29.44
N ALA A 168 13.21 -17.67 28.99
CA ALA A 168 13.35 -18.11 27.59
C ALA A 168 12.67 -17.14 26.62
N VAL A 169 13.36 -16.80 25.55
CA VAL A 169 12.90 -15.81 24.54
C VAL A 169 12.74 -16.48 23.19
N SER A 170 11.62 -16.22 22.52
CA SER A 170 11.33 -16.73 21.18
C SER A 170 11.02 -15.58 20.22
N ILE A 171 11.27 -15.83 18.92
CA ILE A 171 10.97 -14.83 17.87
C ILE A 171 9.45 -14.64 17.75
N GLU A 172 9.00 -13.40 17.78
CA GLU A 172 7.60 -13.03 17.58
C GLU A 172 7.13 -13.27 16.13
N ARG A 173 5.83 -13.49 15.98
CA ARG A 173 5.19 -13.49 14.66
C ARG A 173 5.34 -12.13 13.97
N LYS A 174 5.41 -12.14 12.64
CA LYS A 174 5.56 -10.90 11.86
C LYS A 174 4.23 -10.19 11.71
N ILE A 175 4.20 -8.92 12.06
CA ILE A 175 3.03 -8.04 11.98
C ILE A 175 3.31 -6.90 10.99
N TYR A 176 2.30 -6.55 10.20
CA TYR A 176 2.37 -5.48 9.20
C TYR A 176 1.13 -4.61 9.29
N VAL A 177 1.31 -3.37 9.70
CA VAL A 177 0.25 -2.37 9.89
C VAL A 177 0.47 -1.20 8.93
N LEU A 178 -0.53 -0.90 8.11
CA LEU A 178 -0.56 0.26 7.22
C LEU A 178 -1.35 1.37 7.86
N LEU A 179 -0.71 2.50 8.10
CA LEU A 179 -1.30 3.70 8.69
C LEU A 179 -1.42 4.80 7.63
N ASN A 180 -2.56 5.47 7.56
CA ASN A 180 -2.68 6.77 6.90
C ASN A 180 -2.34 7.86 7.91
N LYS A 181 -1.03 8.20 8.02
CA LYS A 181 -0.52 9.14 9.01
C LYS A 181 -1.17 10.52 8.88
N PRO A 182 -1.76 11.08 9.93
CA PRO A 182 -2.29 12.44 9.93
C PRO A 182 -1.18 13.48 10.08
N LYS A 183 -1.52 14.74 9.90
CA LYS A 183 -0.69 15.90 10.23
C LYS A 183 -0.45 15.96 11.74
N ASP A 184 0.61 16.67 12.14
CA ASP A 184 0.92 16.95 13.54
C ASP A 184 1.21 15.70 14.40
N THR A 185 1.79 14.67 13.79
CA THR A 185 2.16 13.42 14.45
C THR A 185 3.60 13.07 14.08
N VAL A 186 4.43 12.75 15.05
CA VAL A 186 5.85 12.45 14.86
C VAL A 186 6.04 10.97 14.51
N THR A 187 6.93 10.69 13.55
CA THR A 187 7.27 9.31 13.18
C THR A 187 8.45 8.82 13.98
N THR A 188 8.17 8.34 15.18
CA THR A 188 9.15 7.74 16.11
C THR A 188 8.47 6.66 16.93
N SER A 189 9.26 5.71 17.44
CA SER A 189 8.80 4.72 18.42
C SER A 189 8.94 5.21 19.86
N ASP A 190 9.79 6.21 20.08
CA ASP A 190 10.01 6.88 21.36
C ASP A 190 10.23 8.36 21.13
N ASP A 191 9.63 9.22 21.94
CA ASP A 191 9.75 10.68 21.84
C ASP A 191 10.02 11.31 23.18
N PRO A 192 11.25 11.81 23.41
CA PRO A 192 11.61 12.47 24.67
C PRO A 192 10.79 13.72 24.99
N GLN A 193 10.14 14.33 23.97
CA GLN A 193 9.31 15.52 24.14
C GLN A 193 7.82 15.20 24.36
N ALA A 194 7.47 13.92 24.51
CA ALA A 194 6.10 13.45 24.74
C ALA A 194 5.06 14.01 23.74
N ARG A 195 5.47 14.26 22.48
CA ARG A 195 4.56 14.67 21.42
C ARG A 195 3.75 13.47 20.94
N ARG A 196 2.63 13.74 20.27
CA ARG A 196 1.83 12.70 19.63
C ARG A 196 2.65 11.96 18.58
N THR A 197 2.81 10.66 18.74
CA THR A 197 3.57 9.80 17.85
C THR A 197 2.68 8.92 16.96
N VAL A 198 3.25 8.29 15.95
CA VAL A 198 2.54 7.28 15.14
C VAL A 198 2.21 6.04 15.96
N MET A 199 2.95 5.76 17.03
CA MET A 199 2.69 4.61 17.91
C MET A 199 1.40 4.79 18.69
N ASP A 200 1.06 6.02 19.11
CA ASP A 200 -0.20 6.33 19.80
C ASP A 200 -1.42 6.01 18.93
N LEU A 201 -1.30 6.15 17.60
CA LEU A 201 -2.37 5.87 16.64
C LEU A 201 -2.59 4.38 16.41
N VAL A 202 -1.58 3.56 16.58
CA VAL A 202 -1.64 2.10 16.39
C VAL A 202 -1.63 1.34 17.71
N LYS A 203 -1.79 2.07 18.82
CA LYS A 203 -1.89 1.46 20.16
C LYS A 203 -3.05 0.47 20.19
N GLY A 204 -2.76 -0.77 20.58
CA GLY A 204 -3.76 -1.84 20.60
C GLY A 204 -3.94 -2.57 19.27
N ALA A 205 -3.18 -2.26 18.23
CA ALA A 205 -3.19 -3.04 16.99
C ALA A 205 -2.66 -4.47 17.22
N CYS A 206 -1.63 -4.62 18.03
CA CYS A 206 -1.00 -5.91 18.35
C CYS A 206 -0.26 -5.82 19.69
N SER A 207 0.11 -6.98 20.22
CA SER A 207 0.97 -7.10 21.41
C SER A 207 2.46 -7.02 21.05
N GLU A 208 2.79 -7.38 19.81
CA GLU A 208 4.14 -7.42 19.28
C GLU A 208 4.73 -6.01 19.14
N ARG A 209 6.05 -5.91 19.29
CA ARG A 209 6.77 -4.63 19.22
C ARG A 209 6.98 -4.19 17.79
N ILE A 210 6.00 -3.49 17.20
CA ILE A 210 6.11 -2.89 15.87
C ILE A 210 6.76 -1.50 15.91
N TYR A 211 7.35 -1.08 14.79
CA TYR A 211 7.98 0.24 14.61
C TYR A 211 7.79 0.74 13.16
N PRO A 212 7.87 2.06 12.92
CA PRO A 212 7.67 2.62 11.60
C PRO A 212 8.80 2.28 10.63
N VAL A 213 8.44 1.95 9.38
CA VAL A 213 9.35 1.69 8.26
C VAL A 213 9.68 3.01 7.56
N GLY A 214 10.82 3.56 7.89
CA GLY A 214 11.20 4.91 7.46
C GLY A 214 10.41 5.99 8.22
N ARG A 215 10.51 7.22 7.74
CA ARG A 215 9.89 8.37 8.41
C ARG A 215 9.10 9.24 7.43
N LEU A 216 8.09 9.91 7.97
CA LEU A 216 7.43 11.07 7.41
C LEU A 216 7.58 12.23 8.39
N ASP A 217 7.75 13.45 7.88
CA ASP A 217 7.82 14.64 8.74
C ASP A 217 6.52 14.80 9.54
N ARG A 218 6.57 15.58 10.63
CA ARG A 218 5.42 15.87 11.50
C ARG A 218 4.20 16.34 10.70
N ASN A 219 4.43 17.26 9.74
CA ASN A 219 3.39 17.87 8.90
C ASN A 219 3.16 17.16 7.56
N THR A 220 3.86 16.08 7.27
CA THR A 220 3.63 15.24 6.09
C THR A 220 2.62 14.15 6.43
N THR A 221 1.63 13.96 5.56
CA THR A 221 0.57 12.97 5.74
C THR A 221 0.78 11.75 4.83
N GLY A 222 -0.03 10.71 5.00
CA GLY A 222 -0.15 9.61 4.04
C GLY A 222 0.40 8.27 4.49
N VAL A 223 0.70 7.43 3.53
CA VAL A 223 1.05 6.02 3.71
C VAL A 223 2.29 5.84 4.57
N LEU A 224 2.16 5.12 5.68
CA LEU A 224 3.25 4.70 6.54
C LEU A 224 3.05 3.24 6.93
N LEU A 225 4.06 2.42 6.71
CA LEU A 225 4.10 1.02 7.15
C LEU A 225 4.76 0.94 8.53
N LEU A 226 4.17 0.13 9.42
CA LEU A 226 4.78 -0.26 10.70
C LEU A 226 4.88 -1.80 10.74
N THR A 227 5.98 -2.32 11.26
CA THR A 227 6.22 -3.77 11.33
C THR A 227 7.29 -4.10 12.37
N ASN A 228 7.35 -5.37 12.80
CA ASN A 228 8.47 -5.95 13.52
C ASN A 228 9.40 -6.77 12.61
N ASP A 229 9.17 -6.78 11.27
CA ASP A 229 10.04 -7.41 10.28
C ASP A 229 11.20 -6.50 9.90
N GLY A 230 12.32 -6.58 10.64
CA GLY A 230 13.50 -5.74 10.40
C GLY A 230 14.17 -5.96 9.06
N ASP A 231 14.09 -7.17 8.51
CA ASP A 231 14.70 -7.49 7.22
C ASP A 231 13.92 -6.82 6.08
N LEU A 232 12.60 -6.91 6.12
CA LEU A 232 11.74 -6.21 5.18
C LEU A 232 11.87 -4.68 5.34
N ALA A 233 11.83 -4.17 6.58
CA ALA A 233 11.99 -2.75 6.86
C ALA A 233 13.30 -2.20 6.27
N SER A 234 14.40 -2.94 6.42
CA SER A 234 15.70 -2.58 5.85
C SER A 234 15.67 -2.56 4.32
N LYS A 235 15.06 -3.57 3.67
CA LYS A 235 14.90 -3.63 2.21
C LYS A 235 14.05 -2.47 1.67
N LEU A 236 13.05 -2.02 2.41
CA LEU A 236 12.16 -0.94 1.97
C LEU A 236 12.76 0.46 2.18
N THR A 237 13.69 0.63 3.12
CA THR A 237 14.25 1.93 3.48
C THR A 237 15.64 2.20 2.93
N HIS A 238 16.43 1.16 2.68
CA HIS A 238 17.80 1.32 2.25
C HIS A 238 17.89 1.85 0.81
N PRO A 239 18.71 2.89 0.54
CA PRO A 239 18.78 3.56 -0.76
C PRO A 239 19.08 2.63 -1.95
N LYS A 240 19.90 1.58 -1.75
CA LYS A 240 20.28 0.65 -2.84
C LYS A 240 19.11 -0.07 -3.51
N TYR A 241 17.95 -0.16 -2.83
CA TYR A 241 16.78 -0.85 -3.38
C TYR A 241 15.83 0.08 -4.14
N LEU A 242 16.13 1.37 -4.25
CA LEU A 242 15.45 2.37 -5.07
C LEU A 242 13.90 2.33 -4.95
N LYS A 243 13.39 2.10 -3.73
CA LYS A 243 11.94 1.95 -3.54
C LYS A 243 11.20 3.25 -3.78
N LYS A 244 10.30 3.22 -4.77
CA LYS A 244 9.50 4.35 -5.23
C LYS A 244 8.55 4.89 -4.17
N LYS A 245 8.45 6.20 -4.13
CA LYS A 245 7.54 6.97 -3.26
C LYS A 245 6.85 8.01 -4.11
N ILE A 246 5.53 8.06 -4.08
CA ILE A 246 4.78 9.08 -4.79
C ILE A 246 4.14 10.00 -3.77
N TYR A 247 4.34 11.30 -3.98
CA TYR A 247 3.77 12.35 -3.16
C TYR A 247 2.82 13.21 -3.97
N HIS A 248 1.70 13.58 -3.36
CA HIS A 248 0.87 14.68 -3.78
C HIS A 248 1.31 15.93 -3.01
N VAL A 249 1.69 16.94 -3.75
CA VAL A 249 2.22 18.20 -3.26
C VAL A 249 1.25 19.31 -3.58
N HIS A 250 0.95 20.15 -2.61
CA HIS A 250 0.20 21.39 -2.80
C HIS A 250 1.14 22.56 -2.49
N LEU A 251 1.35 23.40 -3.48
CA LEU A 251 2.24 24.55 -3.42
C LEU A 251 1.48 25.82 -3.05
N ASP A 252 2.20 26.86 -2.70
CA ASP A 252 1.67 28.20 -2.42
C ASP A 252 1.32 28.99 -3.69
N LYS A 253 1.88 28.59 -4.82
CA LYS A 253 1.65 29.19 -6.15
C LYS A 253 1.76 28.13 -7.24
N ASN A 254 1.26 28.46 -8.44
CA ASN A 254 1.30 27.57 -9.59
C ASN A 254 2.76 27.24 -9.97
N LEU A 255 3.05 25.94 -10.14
CA LEU A 255 4.33 25.47 -10.66
C LEU A 255 4.40 25.77 -12.16
N THR A 256 5.50 26.39 -12.61
CA THR A 256 5.71 26.61 -14.04
C THR A 256 6.13 25.34 -14.74
N LYS A 257 5.90 25.24 -16.05
CA LYS A 257 6.31 24.09 -16.85
C LYS A 257 7.84 23.98 -16.91
N ALA A 258 8.54 25.12 -17.00
CA ALA A 258 10.00 25.17 -17.02
C ALA A 258 10.60 24.62 -15.70
N ASP A 259 10.08 25.04 -14.55
CA ASP A 259 10.53 24.50 -13.25
C ASP A 259 10.22 23.01 -13.10
N MET A 260 9.08 22.56 -13.63
CA MET A 260 8.74 21.14 -13.64
C MET A 260 9.71 20.31 -14.48
N GLU A 261 10.11 20.81 -15.65
CA GLU A 261 11.10 20.20 -16.52
C GLU A 261 12.49 20.22 -15.85
N GLN A 262 12.84 21.30 -15.13
CA GLN A 262 14.08 21.37 -14.35
C GLN A 262 14.12 20.33 -13.22
N ILE A 263 13.02 20.12 -12.50
CA ILE A 263 12.92 19.06 -11.47
C ILE A 263 13.12 17.68 -12.08
N ALA A 264 12.57 17.45 -13.27
CA ALA A 264 12.72 16.18 -14.00
C ALA A 264 14.13 15.98 -14.55
N ALA A 265 14.82 17.04 -14.94
CA ALA A 265 16.20 17.00 -15.43
C ALA A 265 17.24 16.82 -14.31
N GLY A 266 16.95 17.32 -13.11
CA GLY A 266 17.82 17.27 -11.94
C GLY A 266 18.07 18.66 -11.36
N ILE A 267 18.11 18.72 -10.02
CA ILE A 267 18.37 19.95 -9.26
C ILE A 267 19.57 19.72 -8.36
N GLN A 268 20.49 20.69 -8.35
CA GLN A 268 21.61 20.71 -7.42
C GLN A 268 21.13 21.22 -6.05
N LEU A 269 21.27 20.39 -5.02
CA LEU A 269 21.04 20.73 -3.62
C LEU A 269 22.36 20.70 -2.84
N ASP A 270 22.35 21.21 -1.60
CA ASP A 270 23.54 21.26 -0.73
C ASP A 270 24.21 19.89 -0.52
N ASP A 271 23.43 18.81 -0.54
CA ASP A 271 23.87 17.45 -0.32
C ASP A 271 23.93 16.61 -1.61
N GLY A 272 24.05 17.28 -2.76
CA GLY A 272 24.23 16.71 -4.10
C GLY A 272 22.98 16.80 -4.97
N GLU A 273 23.16 16.41 -6.20
CA GLU A 273 22.09 16.40 -7.20
C GLU A 273 20.95 15.47 -6.84
N ILE A 274 19.75 15.88 -7.19
CA ILE A 274 18.52 15.10 -7.02
C ILE A 274 17.62 15.26 -8.24
N GLN A 275 17.10 14.17 -8.72
CA GLN A 275 16.19 14.07 -9.84
C GLN A 275 14.87 13.44 -9.38
N ALA A 276 13.75 13.91 -9.91
CA ALA A 276 12.49 13.22 -9.78
C ALA A 276 12.37 12.12 -10.83
N ASP A 277 11.90 10.93 -10.44
CA ASP A 277 11.64 9.84 -11.39
C ASP A 277 10.47 10.20 -12.32
N ALA A 278 9.47 10.93 -11.82
CA ALA A 278 8.39 11.53 -12.60
C ALA A 278 7.77 12.71 -11.83
N ILE A 279 7.32 13.70 -12.58
CA ILE A 279 6.55 14.83 -12.04
C ILE A 279 5.45 15.22 -13.01
N SER A 280 4.26 15.54 -12.52
CA SER A 280 3.12 15.96 -13.35
C SER A 280 2.09 16.74 -12.54
N TYR A 281 1.30 17.57 -13.20
CA TYR A 281 0.13 18.15 -12.55
C TYR A 281 -0.89 17.06 -12.24
N THR A 282 -1.58 17.20 -11.11
CA THR A 282 -2.64 16.25 -10.71
C THR A 282 -3.99 16.62 -11.29
N ASP A 283 -4.15 17.87 -11.70
CA ASP A 283 -5.37 18.43 -12.29
C ASP A 283 -4.98 19.37 -13.46
N ASP A 284 -5.77 19.35 -14.53
CA ASP A 284 -5.50 20.18 -15.71
C ASP A 284 -5.69 21.68 -15.45
N PHE A 285 -6.53 22.03 -14.48
CA PHE A 285 -6.84 23.42 -14.13
C PHE A 285 -6.02 23.94 -12.95
N LYS A 286 -5.58 23.07 -12.03
CA LYS A 286 -4.82 23.44 -10.84
C LYS A 286 -3.34 23.15 -11.02
N LYS A 287 -2.57 24.17 -11.25
CA LYS A 287 -1.11 24.06 -11.45
C LYS A 287 -0.30 24.16 -10.15
N ASP A 288 -0.95 24.43 -9.03
CA ASP A 288 -0.39 24.40 -7.68
C ASP A 288 -0.44 23.01 -7.02
N GLU A 289 -1.16 22.04 -7.65
CA GLU A 289 -1.23 20.66 -7.19
C GLU A 289 -0.45 19.74 -8.14
N VAL A 290 0.61 19.10 -7.63
CA VAL A 290 1.50 18.23 -8.43
C VAL A 290 1.71 16.86 -7.78
N GLY A 291 1.84 15.85 -8.61
CA GLY A 291 2.31 14.52 -8.22
C GLY A 291 3.80 14.40 -8.55
N ILE A 292 4.61 14.02 -7.56
CA ILE A 292 6.04 13.76 -7.74
C ILE A 292 6.39 12.35 -7.29
N GLU A 293 7.14 11.64 -8.14
CA GLU A 293 7.69 10.32 -7.87
C GLU A 293 9.18 10.43 -7.62
N ILE A 294 9.64 9.84 -6.51
CA ILE A 294 11.06 9.81 -6.14
C ILE A 294 11.41 8.49 -5.47
N HIS A 295 12.65 8.05 -5.62
CA HIS A 295 13.22 6.92 -4.87
C HIS A 295 14.10 7.39 -3.68
N SER A 296 14.56 8.63 -3.69
CA SER A 296 15.41 9.19 -2.63
C SER A 296 14.75 9.17 -1.25
N GLY A 297 15.55 8.96 -0.21
CA GLY A 297 15.15 9.02 1.20
C GLY A 297 15.82 10.15 1.98
N LYS A 298 16.49 11.12 1.32
CA LYS A 298 17.13 12.25 1.97
C LYS A 298 16.13 13.07 2.81
N ASN A 299 16.63 13.72 3.86
CA ASN A 299 15.77 14.49 4.78
C ASN A 299 15.02 15.58 4.01
N ARG A 300 13.69 15.69 4.22
CA ARG A 300 12.80 16.72 3.66
C ARG A 300 12.95 16.92 2.14
N ILE A 301 13.37 15.89 1.41
CA ILE A 301 13.82 16.03 0.02
C ILE A 301 12.79 16.69 -0.89
N VAL A 302 11.51 16.28 -0.83
CA VAL A 302 10.47 16.90 -1.66
C VAL A 302 10.31 18.38 -1.35
N ARG A 303 10.34 18.77 -0.08
CA ARG A 303 10.24 20.19 0.31
C ARG A 303 11.44 20.98 -0.20
N ARG A 304 12.65 20.45 -0.05
CA ARG A 304 13.88 21.09 -0.50
C ARG A 304 13.93 21.29 -2.02
N ILE A 305 13.43 20.32 -2.80
CA ILE A 305 13.32 20.45 -4.26
C ILE A 305 12.46 21.68 -4.63
N PHE A 306 11.30 21.85 -4.03
CA PHE A 306 10.44 22.99 -4.34
C PHE A 306 10.94 24.29 -3.71
N GLU A 307 11.50 24.23 -2.51
CA GLU A 307 12.09 25.39 -1.80
C GLU A 307 13.28 25.98 -2.59
N SER A 308 14.11 25.16 -3.26
CA SER A 308 15.24 25.63 -4.10
C SER A 308 14.80 26.43 -5.33
N LEU A 309 13.57 26.20 -5.79
CA LEU A 309 12.95 26.94 -6.92
C LEU A 309 12.03 28.08 -6.43
N GLY A 310 12.06 28.41 -5.14
CA GLY A 310 11.29 29.49 -4.56
C GLY A 310 9.79 29.19 -4.37
N TYR A 311 9.40 27.91 -4.28
CA TYR A 311 8.05 27.47 -3.94
C TYR A 311 7.97 27.03 -2.48
N LYS A 312 6.81 27.24 -1.85
CA LYS A 312 6.53 26.71 -0.50
C LYS A 312 5.55 25.56 -0.56
N VAL A 313 5.94 24.42 0.01
CA VAL A 313 5.07 23.25 0.10
C VAL A 313 4.09 23.42 1.26
N VAL A 314 2.82 23.71 0.94
CA VAL A 314 1.73 23.94 1.90
C VAL A 314 1.22 22.60 2.47
N LYS A 315 0.95 21.62 1.58
CA LYS A 315 0.55 20.26 1.98
C LYS A 315 1.43 19.25 1.27
N LEU A 316 1.79 18.19 1.98
CA LEU A 316 2.58 17.08 1.44
C LEU A 316 1.95 15.77 1.92
N ASP A 317 1.58 14.93 0.96
CA ASP A 317 0.86 13.70 1.23
C ASP A 317 1.49 12.53 0.46
N ARG A 318 2.07 11.56 1.18
CA ARG A 318 2.59 10.36 0.52
C ARG A 318 1.43 9.44 0.15
N VAL A 319 1.14 9.30 -1.14
CA VAL A 319 0.03 8.52 -1.66
C VAL A 319 0.42 7.09 -2.02
N PHE A 320 1.71 6.85 -2.24
CA PHE A 320 2.23 5.54 -2.61
C PHE A 320 3.60 5.30 -1.95
N PHE A 321 3.81 4.09 -1.45
CA PHE A 321 5.10 3.63 -0.94
C PHE A 321 5.27 2.14 -1.23
N ALA A 322 6.25 1.80 -2.06
CA ALA A 322 6.63 0.42 -2.37
C ALA A 322 5.41 -0.50 -2.64
N GLY A 323 4.51 -0.10 -3.55
CA GLY A 323 3.30 -0.86 -3.89
C GLY A 323 2.10 -0.60 -2.99
N LEU A 324 2.29 -0.01 -1.81
CA LEU A 324 1.21 0.26 -0.85
C LEU A 324 0.54 1.59 -1.12
N THR A 325 -0.79 1.64 -1.00
CA THR A 325 -1.59 2.85 -1.09
C THR A 325 -2.51 2.98 0.11
N LYS A 326 -2.97 4.20 0.38
CA LYS A 326 -3.92 4.48 1.48
C LYS A 326 -5.39 4.28 1.09
N LYS A 327 -5.67 3.56 -0.01
CA LYS A 327 -7.04 3.31 -0.47
C LYS A 327 -7.89 2.72 0.65
N GLY A 328 -9.07 3.31 0.89
CA GLY A 328 -9.99 2.87 1.92
C GLY A 328 -9.62 3.23 3.37
N LEU A 329 -8.53 4.00 3.59
CA LEU A 329 -8.12 4.47 4.91
C LEU A 329 -8.34 5.98 5.05
N ARG A 330 -9.11 6.42 6.04
CA ARG A 330 -9.19 7.80 6.46
C ARG A 330 -7.92 8.24 7.19
N ARG A 331 -7.71 9.52 7.37
CA ARG A 331 -6.55 10.03 8.11
C ARG A 331 -6.59 9.63 9.57
N GLY A 332 -5.51 9.04 10.05
CA GLY A 332 -5.39 8.48 11.40
C GLY A 332 -5.84 7.03 11.51
N GLU A 333 -6.49 6.48 10.49
CA GLU A 333 -6.87 5.07 10.46
C GLU A 333 -5.72 4.19 10.02
N TRP A 334 -5.75 2.95 10.48
CA TRP A 334 -4.80 1.91 10.12
C TRP A 334 -5.53 0.59 9.80
N ARG A 335 -4.86 -0.29 9.08
CA ARG A 335 -5.28 -1.67 8.84
C ARG A 335 -4.08 -2.61 8.78
N TYR A 336 -4.31 -3.88 8.93
CA TYR A 336 -3.29 -4.87 8.58
C TYR A 336 -3.11 -4.95 7.06
N LEU A 337 -1.91 -5.35 6.63
CA LEU A 337 -1.69 -5.70 5.24
C LEU A 337 -2.39 -7.02 4.92
N THR A 338 -2.86 -7.15 3.68
CA THR A 338 -3.32 -8.42 3.16
C THR A 338 -2.13 -9.33 2.87
N GLU A 339 -2.35 -10.63 2.86
CA GLU A 339 -1.31 -11.61 2.51
C GLU A 339 -0.67 -11.33 1.15
N GLN A 340 -1.49 -10.90 0.18
CA GLN A 340 -1.00 -10.51 -1.14
C GLN A 340 -0.04 -9.31 -1.07
N GLU A 341 -0.37 -8.26 -0.30
CA GLU A 341 0.50 -7.10 -0.12
C GLU A 341 1.82 -7.49 0.55
N VAL A 342 1.78 -8.36 1.57
CA VAL A 342 2.99 -8.86 2.24
C VAL A 342 3.87 -9.65 1.27
N ASN A 343 3.27 -10.55 0.50
CA ASN A 343 4.00 -11.35 -0.49
C ASN A 343 4.63 -10.46 -1.56
N PHE A 344 3.91 -9.45 -2.03
CA PHE A 344 4.47 -8.46 -2.94
C PHE A 344 5.67 -7.73 -2.33
N LEU A 345 5.56 -7.21 -1.11
CA LEU A 345 6.66 -6.53 -0.42
C LEU A 345 7.91 -7.42 -0.28
N ARG A 346 7.74 -8.68 0.00
CA ARG A 346 8.83 -9.66 0.15
C ARG A 346 9.49 -10.03 -1.17
N MET A 347 8.69 -10.22 -2.23
CA MET A 347 9.21 -10.52 -3.58
C MET A 347 9.97 -9.36 -4.21
N GLY A 348 9.79 -8.14 -3.72
CA GLY A 348 10.43 -6.95 -4.30
C GLY A 348 9.90 -6.56 -5.68
N SER A 349 8.75 -7.10 -6.09
CA SER A 349 8.16 -6.96 -7.43
C SER A 349 7.42 -5.62 -7.61
N PHE A 350 8.01 -4.51 -7.14
CA PHE A 350 7.42 -3.17 -7.23
C PHE A 350 8.21 -2.30 -8.21
N GLU A 351 8.31 -2.75 -9.41
CA GLU A 351 8.74 -1.91 -10.53
C GLU A 351 7.56 -1.28 -11.25
#